data_27ab832d0cf5c378e6049bf7b3513c3a
#
_entry.id   27ab832d0cf5c378e6049bf7b3513c3a
#
_cell.length_a   1.000
_cell.length_b   1.000
_cell.length_c   1.000
_cell.angle_alpha   90.00
_cell.angle_beta   90.00
_cell.angle_gamma   90.00
#
_symmetry.space_group_name_H-M   'P 1'
#
loop_
_entity.id
_entity.type
_entity.pdbx_description
1 polymer ?
#
loop_
_entity_poly.entity_id
_entity_poly.type
_entity_poly.pdbx_seq_one_letter_code
_entity_poly.pdbx_strand_id
1 'polypeptide(L)'
;KGQIVAHKDLVDDIKYAFSVALREKFPIRSAVPVSHPKFRKDGLWDDDLAMEADNTSSFNYRPITGGARISNHGYGRAIDINTVENPYVKGAKVLPPGAKYDPAAPGTLTRDHPVTRAFVERGWTWAGDWKAPSPTDYQHFEKPERK
;
A
#
# COMPACT_ATOMS: atom_id res chain seq x y z
N LYS A 1 -10.00 -8.03 -13.49
CA LYS A 1 -9.76 -6.56 -13.56
C LYS A 1 -9.85 -5.98 -12.15
N GLY A 2 -8.86 -5.14 -11.79
CA GLY A 2 -8.87 -4.41 -10.52
C GLY A 2 -9.29 -2.95 -10.70
N GLN A 3 -9.49 -2.27 -9.57
CA GLN A 3 -9.82 -0.85 -9.53
C GLN A 3 -9.07 -0.17 -8.38
N ILE A 4 -8.45 0.97 -8.68
CA ILE A 4 -7.80 1.84 -7.69
C ILE A 4 -8.52 3.20 -7.70
N VAL A 5 -8.86 3.69 -6.52
CA VAL A 5 -9.38 5.04 -6.31
C VAL A 5 -8.29 5.87 -5.65
N ALA A 6 -7.86 6.94 -6.30
CA ALA A 6 -6.73 7.76 -5.85
C ALA A 6 -6.99 9.25 -6.13
N HIS A 7 -6.17 10.12 -5.55
CA HIS A 7 -6.21 11.55 -5.88
C HIS A 7 -5.90 11.78 -7.36
N LYS A 8 -6.68 12.63 -8.00
CA LYS A 8 -6.59 12.87 -9.46
C LYS A 8 -5.19 13.21 -9.95
N ASP A 9 -4.43 13.97 -9.17
CA ASP A 9 -3.07 14.40 -9.54
C ASP A 9 -2.05 13.26 -9.54
N LEU A 10 -2.39 12.10 -8.95
CA LEU A 10 -1.49 10.96 -8.79
C LEU A 10 -1.86 9.78 -9.71
N VAL A 11 -2.93 9.90 -10.46
CA VAL A 11 -3.42 8.82 -11.34
C VAL A 11 -2.37 8.42 -12.38
N ASP A 12 -1.69 9.38 -12.98
CA ASP A 12 -0.68 9.10 -14.02
C ASP A 12 0.56 8.41 -13.43
N ASP A 13 0.98 8.78 -12.23
CA ASP A 13 2.07 8.10 -11.52
C ASP A 13 1.72 6.63 -11.26
N ILE A 14 0.49 6.37 -10.77
CA ILE A 14 0.02 5.02 -10.49
C ILE A 14 -0.09 4.19 -11.78
N LYS A 15 -0.65 4.76 -12.84
CA LYS A 15 -0.70 4.10 -14.16
C LYS A 15 0.68 3.72 -14.67
N TYR A 16 1.64 4.62 -14.53
CA TYR A 16 3.02 4.35 -14.91
C TYR A 16 3.61 3.18 -14.10
N ALA A 17 3.50 3.24 -12.78
CA ALA A 17 4.03 2.17 -11.92
C ALA A 17 3.38 0.81 -12.22
N PHE A 18 2.07 0.78 -12.48
CA PHE A 18 1.39 -0.45 -12.86
C PHE A 18 1.75 -0.94 -14.26
N SER A 19 2.09 -0.04 -15.20
CA SER A 19 2.65 -0.45 -16.50
C SER A 19 4.01 -1.12 -16.33
N VAL A 20 4.83 -0.63 -15.40
CA VAL A 20 6.09 -1.27 -15.03
C VAL A 20 5.84 -2.63 -14.39
N ALA A 21 4.89 -2.72 -13.46
CA ALA A 21 4.51 -4.00 -12.84
C ALA A 21 4.10 -5.04 -13.90
N LEU A 22 3.33 -4.65 -14.89
CA LEU A 22 2.91 -5.52 -15.98
C LEU A 22 4.12 -5.98 -16.82
N ARG A 23 4.99 -5.06 -17.20
CA ARG A 23 6.21 -5.36 -17.98
C ARG A 23 7.13 -6.33 -17.21
N GLU A 24 7.30 -6.12 -15.93
CA GLU A 24 8.15 -6.95 -15.06
C GLU A 24 7.46 -8.25 -14.61
N LYS A 25 6.22 -8.48 -15.05
CA LYS A 25 5.41 -9.63 -14.58
C LYS A 25 5.27 -9.69 -13.06
N PHE A 26 5.28 -8.53 -12.41
CA PHE A 26 5.04 -8.40 -10.97
C PHE A 26 3.56 -8.65 -10.67
N PRO A 27 3.22 -9.67 -9.88
CA PRO A 27 1.82 -9.99 -9.63
C PRO A 27 1.19 -8.97 -8.70
N ILE A 28 0.06 -8.40 -9.12
CA ILE A 28 -0.87 -7.69 -8.24
C ILE A 28 -1.94 -8.70 -7.82
N ARG A 29 -1.95 -9.10 -6.56
CA ARG A 29 -2.80 -10.19 -6.06
C ARG A 29 -4.28 -9.84 -6.11
N SER A 30 -4.61 -8.65 -5.65
CA SER A 30 -5.96 -8.10 -5.65
C SER A 30 -5.89 -6.59 -5.71
N ALA A 31 -6.84 -5.94 -6.35
CA ALA A 31 -6.96 -4.48 -6.37
C ALA A 31 -8.45 -4.12 -6.33
N VAL A 32 -8.97 -3.97 -5.12
CA VAL A 32 -10.38 -3.70 -4.84
C VAL A 32 -10.47 -2.50 -3.89
N PRO A 33 -11.30 -1.50 -4.17
CA PRO A 33 -11.50 -0.38 -3.25
C PRO A 33 -11.91 -0.87 -1.85
N VAL A 34 -11.33 -0.27 -0.81
CA VAL A 34 -11.63 -0.65 0.59
C VAL A 34 -13.12 -0.47 0.93
N SER A 35 -13.80 0.43 0.22
CA SER A 35 -15.25 0.63 0.34
C SER A 35 -16.10 -0.54 -0.19
N HIS A 36 -15.49 -1.53 -0.82
CA HIS A 36 -16.22 -2.68 -1.34
C HIS A 36 -16.91 -3.47 -0.22
N PRO A 37 -18.17 -3.94 -0.41
CA PRO A 37 -18.92 -4.64 0.64
C PRO A 37 -18.22 -5.83 1.28
N LYS A 38 -17.34 -6.53 0.55
CA LYS A 38 -16.57 -7.67 1.09
C LYS A 38 -15.63 -7.31 2.24
N PHE A 39 -15.29 -6.03 2.39
CA PHE A 39 -14.43 -5.52 3.46
C PHE A 39 -15.21 -4.85 4.59
N ARG A 40 -16.52 -5.05 4.66
CA ARG A 40 -17.34 -4.53 5.75
C ARG A 40 -17.40 -5.50 6.92
N LYS A 41 -17.35 -4.93 8.10
CA LYS A 41 -17.58 -5.61 9.37
C LYS A 41 -18.43 -4.71 10.26
N ASP A 42 -19.52 -5.24 10.79
CA ASP A 42 -20.45 -4.49 11.63
C ASP A 42 -20.97 -3.19 10.97
N GLY A 43 -21.20 -3.24 9.65
CA GLY A 43 -21.69 -2.10 8.88
C GLY A 43 -20.65 -1.04 8.51
N LEU A 44 -19.41 -1.19 8.97
CA LEU A 44 -18.31 -0.28 8.71
C LEU A 44 -17.25 -0.91 7.80
N TRP A 45 -16.47 -0.09 7.12
CA TRP A 45 -15.31 -0.55 6.37
C TRP A 45 -14.23 -1.00 7.33
N ASP A 46 -13.66 -2.16 7.06
CA ASP A 46 -12.60 -2.75 7.88
C ASP A 46 -11.31 -2.87 7.07
N ASP A 47 -10.35 -2.03 7.43
CA ASP A 47 -9.02 -2.01 6.80
C ASP A 47 -8.25 -3.31 7.02
N ASP A 48 -8.43 -3.96 8.17
CA ASP A 48 -7.77 -5.22 8.50
C ASP A 48 -8.25 -6.34 7.57
N LEU A 49 -9.55 -6.38 7.24
CA LEU A 49 -10.07 -7.35 6.27
C LEU A 49 -9.45 -7.16 4.88
N ALA A 50 -9.29 -5.91 4.44
CA ALA A 50 -8.64 -5.61 3.17
C ALA A 50 -7.15 -6.01 3.19
N MET A 51 -6.46 -5.78 4.30
CA MET A 51 -5.06 -6.13 4.48
C MET A 51 -4.86 -7.65 4.49
N GLU A 52 -5.70 -8.39 5.21
CA GLU A 52 -5.67 -9.86 5.26
C GLU A 52 -5.99 -10.50 3.90
N ALA A 53 -6.74 -9.81 3.06
CA ALA A 53 -7.11 -10.26 1.72
C ALA A 53 -6.00 -10.06 0.66
N ASP A 54 -4.80 -9.66 1.07
CA ASP A 54 -3.69 -9.37 0.15
C ASP A 54 -4.06 -8.33 -0.91
N ASN A 55 -4.75 -7.29 -0.46
CA ASN A 55 -5.30 -6.28 -1.34
C ASN A 55 -4.29 -5.17 -1.68
N THR A 56 -4.54 -4.50 -2.80
CA THR A 56 -3.84 -3.30 -3.24
C THR A 56 -4.88 -2.18 -3.31
N SER A 57 -4.66 -1.09 -2.58
CA SER A 57 -5.62 0.01 -2.52
C SER A 57 -4.97 1.35 -2.19
N SER A 58 -5.60 2.45 -2.62
CA SER A 58 -5.15 3.81 -2.35
C SER A 58 -6.09 4.53 -1.39
N PHE A 59 -7.25 4.99 -1.85
CA PHE A 59 -8.16 5.75 -1.01
C PHE A 59 -8.74 4.89 0.12
N ASN A 60 -8.53 5.37 1.36
CA ASN A 60 -9.07 4.79 2.58
C ASN A 60 -9.16 5.88 3.65
N TYR A 61 -10.36 6.35 3.94
CA TYR A 61 -10.55 7.43 4.92
C TYR A 61 -10.50 6.88 6.34
N ARG A 62 -9.35 7.03 6.97
CA ARG A 62 -9.10 6.57 8.34
C ARG A 62 -7.99 7.38 9.01
N PRO A 63 -7.93 7.42 10.36
CA PRO A 63 -6.77 7.97 11.05
C PRO A 63 -5.53 7.08 10.86
N ILE A 64 -4.35 7.66 11.09
CA ILE A 64 -3.09 6.92 11.16
C ILE A 64 -3.18 5.90 12.30
N THR A 65 -2.64 4.70 12.08
CA THR A 65 -2.59 3.65 13.11
C THR A 65 -1.94 4.19 14.39
N GLY A 66 -2.69 4.17 15.48
CA GLY A 66 -2.25 4.68 16.78
C GLY A 66 -2.27 6.20 16.94
N GLY A 67 -2.89 6.95 16.01
CA GLY A 67 -2.98 8.41 16.03
C GLY A 67 -4.37 8.93 15.71
N ALA A 68 -4.54 10.26 15.82
CA ALA A 68 -5.80 10.96 15.53
C ALA A 68 -5.79 11.66 14.15
N ARG A 69 -4.62 11.86 13.57
CA ARG A 69 -4.47 12.53 12.27
C ARG A 69 -4.91 11.62 11.13
N ILE A 70 -5.58 12.18 10.12
CA ILE A 70 -6.00 11.41 8.94
C ILE A 70 -4.76 10.94 8.18
N SER A 71 -4.76 9.67 7.81
CA SER A 71 -3.74 9.06 6.97
C SER A 71 -3.70 9.69 5.57
N ASN A 72 -2.54 9.68 4.90
CA ASN A 72 -2.42 10.06 3.50
C ASN A 72 -3.33 9.25 2.57
N HIS A 73 -3.69 8.02 2.95
CA HIS A 73 -4.74 7.25 2.28
C HIS A 73 -6.09 7.96 2.27
N GLY A 74 -6.42 8.71 3.32
CA GLY A 74 -7.67 9.46 3.42
C GLY A 74 -7.79 10.61 2.42
N TYR A 75 -6.68 11.01 1.82
CA TYR A 75 -6.61 12.00 0.74
C TYR A 75 -6.36 11.38 -0.64
N GLY A 76 -6.33 10.05 -0.72
CA GLY A 76 -5.97 9.33 -1.95
C GLY A 76 -4.52 9.54 -2.37
N ARG A 77 -3.62 9.90 -1.44
CA ARG A 77 -2.22 10.25 -1.68
C ARG A 77 -1.23 9.23 -1.13
N ALA A 78 -1.72 8.03 -0.87
CA ALA A 78 -0.92 6.86 -0.53
C ALA A 78 -1.50 5.63 -1.23
N ILE A 79 -0.68 4.61 -1.41
CA ILE A 79 -1.10 3.32 -1.97
C ILE A 79 -0.38 2.20 -1.24
N ASP A 80 -1.13 1.15 -0.90
CA ASP A 80 -0.60 -0.10 -0.36
C ASP A 80 -0.68 -1.18 -1.43
N ILE A 81 0.38 -1.95 -1.62
CA ILE A 81 0.49 -2.97 -2.67
C ILE A 81 0.78 -4.34 -2.05
N ASN A 82 -0.04 -5.35 -2.40
CA ASN A 82 0.15 -6.75 -1.98
C ASN A 82 0.46 -6.83 -0.48
N THR A 83 -0.52 -6.57 0.34
CA THR A 83 -0.35 -6.33 1.79
C THR A 83 0.17 -7.53 2.57
N VAL A 84 0.01 -8.76 2.06
CA VAL A 84 0.53 -9.97 2.72
C VAL A 84 2.01 -10.17 2.40
N GLU A 85 2.42 -10.07 1.14
CA GLU A 85 3.84 -10.14 0.75
C GLU A 85 4.64 -8.95 1.28
N ASN A 86 3.98 -7.81 1.49
CA ASN A 86 4.61 -6.57 1.91
C ASN A 86 4.02 -6.08 3.25
N PRO A 87 4.34 -6.76 4.36
CA PRO A 87 3.70 -6.49 5.64
C PRO A 87 4.15 -5.16 6.27
N TYR A 88 3.33 -4.68 7.19
CA TYR A 88 3.67 -3.63 8.15
C TYR A 88 4.41 -4.28 9.33
N VAL A 89 5.57 -3.74 9.70
CA VAL A 89 6.39 -4.26 10.78
C VAL A 89 6.74 -3.14 11.76
N LYS A 90 6.37 -3.32 13.03
CA LYS A 90 6.77 -2.42 14.12
C LYS A 90 7.21 -3.24 15.32
N GLY A 91 8.52 -3.34 15.54
CA GLY A 91 9.08 -4.23 16.56
C GLY A 91 8.67 -5.69 16.30
N ALA A 92 8.05 -6.33 17.28
CA ALA A 92 7.53 -7.69 17.15
C ALA A 92 6.17 -7.77 16.45
N LYS A 93 5.50 -6.64 16.22
CA LYS A 93 4.18 -6.57 15.58
C LYS A 93 4.32 -6.65 14.07
N VAL A 94 3.61 -7.60 13.48
CA VAL A 94 3.51 -7.77 12.02
C VAL A 94 2.03 -7.75 11.61
N LEU A 95 1.69 -6.95 10.61
CA LEU A 95 0.34 -6.88 10.03
C LEU A 95 0.39 -7.08 8.52
N PRO A 96 -0.52 -7.90 7.91
CA PRO A 96 -1.52 -8.70 8.62
C PRO A 96 -0.87 -9.78 9.47
N PRO A 97 -1.59 -10.31 10.49
CA PRO A 97 -1.04 -11.35 11.37
C PRO A 97 -0.55 -12.57 10.59
N GLY A 98 0.63 -13.06 10.91
CA GLY A 98 1.24 -14.23 10.26
C GLY A 98 1.95 -13.94 8.93
N ALA A 99 1.88 -12.72 8.41
CA ALA A 99 2.61 -12.33 7.21
C ALA A 99 4.11 -12.34 7.46
N LYS A 100 4.88 -12.61 6.40
CA LYS A 100 6.34 -12.66 6.44
C LYS A 100 6.90 -11.96 5.22
N TYR A 101 7.82 -11.04 5.44
CA TYR A 101 8.54 -10.38 4.36
C TYR A 101 9.63 -11.30 3.80
N ASP A 102 9.48 -11.68 2.53
CA ASP A 102 10.46 -12.48 1.81
C ASP A 102 10.84 -11.76 0.51
N PRO A 103 12.03 -11.13 0.43
CA PRO A 103 12.46 -10.40 -0.75
C PRO A 103 12.53 -11.22 -2.05
N ALA A 104 12.62 -12.54 -1.93
CA ALA A 104 12.68 -13.44 -3.09
C ALA A 104 11.29 -13.89 -3.58
N ALA A 105 10.23 -13.67 -2.81
CA ALA A 105 8.89 -14.12 -3.18
C ALA A 105 8.27 -13.21 -4.27
N PRO A 106 7.56 -13.78 -5.26
CA PRO A 106 6.83 -12.99 -6.25
C PRO A 106 5.82 -12.06 -5.60
N GLY A 107 5.76 -10.81 -6.05
CA GLY A 107 4.84 -9.80 -5.50
C GLY A 107 5.40 -9.05 -4.31
N THR A 108 6.63 -9.33 -3.92
CA THR A 108 7.33 -8.61 -2.84
C THR A 108 8.11 -7.43 -3.38
N LEU A 109 7.93 -6.27 -2.74
CA LEU A 109 8.63 -5.04 -3.07
C LEU A 109 9.98 -5.00 -2.34
N THR A 110 11.02 -4.61 -3.05
CA THR A 110 12.34 -4.29 -2.48
C THR A 110 12.74 -2.90 -2.91
N ARG A 111 13.76 -2.32 -2.29
CA ARG A 111 14.25 -0.97 -2.63
C ARG A 111 14.60 -0.83 -4.11
N ASP A 112 15.24 -1.83 -4.67
CA ASP A 112 15.74 -1.80 -6.06
C ASP A 112 14.76 -2.40 -7.07
N HIS A 113 13.60 -2.88 -6.63
CA HIS A 113 12.60 -3.45 -7.54
C HIS A 113 12.10 -2.36 -8.51
N PRO A 114 11.94 -2.66 -9.81
CA PRO A 114 11.49 -1.68 -10.81
C PRO A 114 10.17 -0.97 -10.45
N VAL A 115 9.22 -1.65 -9.84
CA VAL A 115 7.96 -1.03 -9.38
C VAL A 115 8.21 0.00 -8.27
N THR A 116 9.05 -0.31 -7.30
CA THR A 116 9.44 0.62 -6.23
C THR A 116 10.12 1.85 -6.82
N ARG A 117 11.08 1.63 -7.74
CA ARG A 117 11.78 2.72 -8.42
C ARG A 117 10.86 3.59 -9.26
N ALA A 118 9.86 3.01 -9.91
CA ALA A 118 8.87 3.75 -10.69
C ALA A 118 8.11 4.78 -9.84
N PHE A 119 7.74 4.43 -8.61
CA PHE A 119 7.13 5.37 -7.67
C PHE A 119 8.14 6.42 -7.17
N VAL A 120 9.31 5.98 -6.72
CA VAL A 120 10.34 6.87 -6.14
C VAL A 120 10.83 7.91 -7.16
N GLU A 121 11.05 7.52 -8.40
CA GLU A 121 11.45 8.43 -9.49
C GLU A 121 10.41 9.52 -9.76
N ARG A 122 9.15 9.27 -9.44
CA ARG A 122 8.06 10.23 -9.57
C ARG A 122 7.74 10.99 -8.27
N GLY A 123 8.66 10.94 -7.30
CA GLY A 123 8.58 11.74 -6.08
C GLY A 123 7.82 11.09 -4.93
N TRP A 124 7.48 9.81 -5.02
CA TRP A 124 6.89 9.05 -3.93
C TRP A 124 7.94 8.58 -2.94
N THR A 125 7.57 8.46 -1.69
CA THR A 125 8.36 7.81 -0.65
C THR A 125 7.88 6.37 -0.48
N TRP A 126 8.80 5.42 -0.37
CA TRP A 126 8.50 4.05 0.00
C TRP A 126 8.76 3.82 1.50
N ALA A 127 7.74 3.38 2.22
CA ALA A 127 7.85 3.17 3.66
C ALA A 127 8.60 1.89 4.05
N GLY A 128 9.00 1.07 3.10
CA GLY A 128 9.99 0.02 3.30
C GLY A 128 11.38 0.54 3.69
N ASP A 129 11.67 1.81 3.40
CA ASP A 129 12.91 2.49 3.82
C ASP A 129 12.84 3.04 5.26
N TRP A 130 11.67 3.09 5.87
CA TRP A 130 11.52 3.63 7.22
C TRP A 130 12.14 2.70 8.26
N LYS A 131 12.70 3.30 9.31
CA LYS A 131 13.42 2.61 10.38
C LYS A 131 12.84 2.98 11.75
N ALA A 132 13.08 2.11 12.73
CA ALA A 132 12.73 2.38 14.11
C ALA A 132 13.23 3.78 14.55
N PRO A 133 12.43 4.52 15.36
CA PRO A 133 11.19 4.12 16.04
C PRO A 133 9.94 4.08 15.14
N SER A 134 10.04 4.55 13.88
CA SER A 134 8.95 4.42 12.90
C SER A 134 8.75 2.95 12.50
N PRO A 135 7.55 2.55 12.11
CA PRO A 135 7.35 1.24 11.51
C PRO A 135 8.11 1.14 10.18
N THR A 136 8.46 -0.08 9.77
CA THR A 136 8.82 -0.39 8.39
C THR A 136 7.56 -0.93 7.72
N ASP A 137 7.07 -0.24 6.70
CA ASP A 137 5.80 -0.57 6.07
C ASP A 137 6.02 -0.89 4.58
N TYR A 138 6.33 -2.13 4.30
CA TYR A 138 6.76 -2.56 2.96
C TYR A 138 5.69 -2.39 1.89
N GLN A 139 4.41 -2.38 2.24
CA GLN A 139 3.30 -2.20 1.30
C GLN A 139 3.13 -0.74 0.85
N HIS A 140 3.59 0.21 1.67
CA HIS A 140 3.16 1.60 1.64
C HIS A 140 4.05 2.52 0.81
N PHE A 141 3.41 3.24 -0.13
CA PHE A 141 3.97 4.39 -0.83
C PHE A 141 3.11 5.62 -0.56
N GLU A 142 3.73 6.79 -0.45
CA GLU A 142 3.00 8.04 -0.29
C GLU A 142 3.65 9.21 -1.03
N LYS A 143 2.80 10.12 -1.48
CA LYS A 143 3.20 11.41 -2.07
C LYS A 143 2.25 12.49 -1.54
N PRO A 144 2.46 12.98 -0.29
CA PRO A 144 1.61 14.01 0.30
C PRO A 144 1.72 15.32 -0.47
N GLU A 145 0.73 16.21 -0.27
CA GLU A 145 0.83 17.56 -0.81
C GLU A 145 2.05 18.28 -0.24
N ARG A 146 2.76 18.97 -1.12
CA ARG A 146 3.79 19.91 -0.68
C ARG A 146 3.11 21.13 -0.08
N LYS A 147 3.44 21.43 1.15
CA LYS A 147 3.03 22.68 1.78
C LYS A 147 3.87 23.85 1.29
#